data_227515f5b7dc011f3708ec1bf82bfc9f
#
_entry.id   227515f5b7dc011f3708ec1bf82bfc9f
#
_cell.length_a   1.000
_cell.length_b   1.000
_cell.length_c   1.000
_cell.angle_alpha   90.00
_cell.angle_beta   90.00
_cell.angle_gamma   90.00
#
_symmetry.space_group_name_H-M   'P 1'
#
loop_
_entity.id
_entity.type
_entity.pdbx_description
1 polymer ?
#
loop_
_entity_poly.entity_id
_entity_poly.type
_entity_poly.pdbx_seq_one_letter_code
_entity_poly.pdbx_strand_id
1 'polypeptide(L)' 'MKHEIEIYIASDPDGRVKFFLESPERKKTYASSICTEQWIGRGLYIPPSINWRDLFPSFTFPTWQDQPVKAKLVLENER' A
#
# COMPACT_ATOMS: atom_id res chain seq x y z
N MET A 1 8.53 -11.34 21.99
CA MET A 1 8.46 -12.19 20.79
C MET A 1 8.22 -11.32 19.57
N LYS A 2 8.86 -11.63 18.48
CA LYS A 2 8.84 -10.83 17.26
C LYS A 2 8.17 -11.61 16.13
N HIS A 3 7.20 -11.01 15.48
CA HIS A 3 6.53 -11.60 14.33
C HIS A 3 6.74 -10.71 13.12
N GLU A 4 7.05 -11.31 11.99
CA GLU A 4 7.27 -10.59 10.75
C GLU A 4 6.43 -11.18 9.62
N ILE A 5 5.86 -10.31 8.79
CA ILE A 5 5.24 -10.72 7.52
C ILE A 5 5.74 -9.81 6.42
N GLU A 6 5.84 -10.35 5.21
CA GLU A 6 6.16 -9.55 4.05
C GLU A 6 4.89 -8.88 3.53
N ILE A 7 5.02 -7.62 3.16
CA ILE A 7 3.94 -6.87 2.55
C ILE A 7 4.44 -6.16 1.30
N TYR A 8 3.51 -5.70 0.50
CA TYR A 8 3.80 -4.87 -0.66
C TYR A 8 3.11 -3.54 -0.48
N ILE A 9 3.83 -2.46 -0.76
CA ILE A 9 3.34 -1.10 -0.63
C ILE A 9 3.22 -0.49 -2.01
N ALA A 10 2.05 0.06 -2.33
CA ALA A 10 1.81 0.72 -3.58
C ALA A 10 0.98 1.97 -3.34
N SER A 11 1.01 2.89 -4.29
CA SER A 11 0.21 4.11 -4.22
C SER A 11 -0.73 4.20 -5.41
N ASP A 12 -1.96 4.62 -5.15
CA ASP A 12 -2.94 4.87 -6.20
C ASP A 12 -2.71 6.25 -6.84
N PRO A 13 -3.35 6.54 -7.98
CA PRO A 13 -3.18 7.84 -8.64
C PRO A 13 -3.54 9.05 -7.79
N ASP A 14 -4.42 8.87 -6.81
CA ASP A 14 -4.81 9.94 -5.89
C ASP A 14 -3.80 10.16 -4.76
N GLY A 15 -2.71 9.40 -4.73
CA GLY A 15 -1.67 9.49 -3.72
C GLY A 15 -1.89 8.65 -2.48
N ARG A 16 -2.98 7.91 -2.40
CA ARG A 16 -3.24 7.04 -1.26
C ARG A 16 -2.32 5.83 -1.27
N VAL A 17 -1.74 5.54 -0.12
CA VAL A 17 -0.87 4.39 0.07
C VAL A 17 -1.73 3.18 0.44
N LYS A 18 -1.44 2.04 -0.18
CA LYS A 18 -2.11 0.77 0.12
C LYS A 18 -1.09 -0.29 0.46
N PHE A 19 -1.44 -1.15 1.42
CA PHE A 19 -0.61 -2.28 1.82
C PHE A 19 -1.29 -3.57 1.36
N PHE A 20 -0.50 -4.48 0.79
CA PHE A 20 -1.00 -5.76 0.26
C PHE A 20 -0.19 -6.91 0.83
N LEU A 21 -0.87 -8.04 1.04
CA LEU A 21 -0.23 -9.28 1.48
C LEU A 21 0.41 -10.04 0.33
N GLU A 22 -0.02 -9.77 -0.88
CA GLU A 22 0.50 -10.37 -2.11
C GLU A 22 0.80 -9.24 -3.11
N SER A 23 1.62 -9.53 -4.11
CA SER A 23 1.94 -8.55 -5.12
C SER A 23 0.66 -8.06 -5.82
N PRO A 24 0.33 -6.78 -5.72
CA PRO A 24 -0.88 -6.25 -6.35
C PRO A 24 -0.71 -6.07 -7.84
N GLU A 25 -1.83 -5.93 -8.55
CA GLU A 25 -1.86 -5.66 -9.97
C GLU A 25 -2.52 -4.32 -10.23
N ARG A 26 -2.04 -3.60 -11.25
CA ARG A 26 -2.73 -2.41 -11.74
C ARG A 26 -3.94 -2.82 -12.53
N LYS A 27 -5.07 -2.19 -12.25
CA LYS A 27 -6.29 -2.47 -12.97
C LYS A 27 -7.00 -1.19 -13.36
N LYS A 28 -7.52 -1.19 -14.59
CA LYS A 28 -8.39 -0.11 -15.08
C LYS A 28 -9.82 -0.59 -14.98
N THR A 29 -10.66 0.25 -14.40
CA THR A 29 -12.08 -0.03 -14.28
C THR A 29 -12.84 1.08 -15.02
N TYR A 30 -13.75 0.68 -15.88
CA TYR A 30 -14.58 1.60 -16.64
C TYR A 30 -16.00 1.56 -16.10
N ALA A 31 -16.51 2.71 -15.70
CA ALA A 31 -17.89 2.87 -15.28
C ALA A 31 -18.46 4.06 -16.04
N SER A 32 -19.43 3.80 -16.92
CA SER A 32 -19.94 4.80 -17.85
C SER A 32 -18.81 5.30 -18.74
N SER A 33 -18.50 6.60 -18.73
CA SER A 33 -17.38 7.17 -19.48
C SER A 33 -16.16 7.45 -18.61
N ILE A 34 -16.18 7.00 -17.35
CA ILE A 34 -15.11 7.27 -16.41
C ILE A 34 -14.19 6.05 -16.31
N CYS A 35 -12.90 6.29 -16.50
CA CYS A 35 -11.86 5.28 -16.30
C CYS A 35 -11.16 5.57 -14.99
N THR A 36 -11.14 4.59 -14.10
CA THR A 36 -10.37 4.68 -12.86
C THR A 36 -9.28 3.60 -12.86
N GLU A 37 -8.11 3.99 -12.39
CA GLU A 37 -6.99 3.07 -12.25
C GLU A 37 -6.67 2.90 -10.77
N GLN A 38 -6.36 1.67 -10.37
CA GLN A 38 -5.99 1.40 -8.99
C GLN A 38 -5.19 0.11 -8.88
N TRP A 39 -4.49 -0.03 -7.77
CA TRP A 39 -3.88 -1.29 -7.41
C TRP A 39 -4.92 -2.18 -6.78
N ILE A 40 -4.99 -3.42 -7.22
CA ILE A 40 -5.94 -4.43 -6.72
C ILE A 40 -5.16 -5.66 -6.28
N GLY A 41 -5.54 -6.20 -5.13
CA GLY A 41 -4.95 -7.40 -4.60
C GLY A 41 -5.48 -7.69 -3.21
N ARG A 42 -4.88 -8.68 -2.57
CA ARG A 42 -5.23 -9.05 -1.21
C ARG A 42 -4.60 -8.03 -0.26
N GLY A 43 -5.40 -7.05 0.14
CA GLY A 43 -4.90 -5.92 0.90
C GLY A 43 -5.15 -6.02 2.40
N LEU A 44 -4.46 -5.14 3.12
CA LEU A 44 -4.73 -4.87 4.52
C LEU A 44 -5.55 -3.59 4.60
N TYR A 45 -6.49 -3.58 5.54
CA TYR A 45 -7.26 -2.36 5.78
C TYR A 45 -6.36 -1.30 6.42
N ILE A 46 -6.38 -0.11 5.84
CA ILE A 46 -5.64 1.03 6.35
C ILE A 46 -6.60 2.18 6.54
N PRO A 47 -6.68 2.77 7.75
CA PRO A 47 -7.53 3.93 7.95
C PRO A 47 -7.13 5.07 7.00
N PRO A 48 -8.07 5.63 6.23
CA PRO A 48 -7.74 6.68 5.26
C PRO A 48 -7.30 8.01 5.89
N SER A 49 -7.53 8.17 7.19
CA SER A 49 -7.14 9.37 7.92
C SER A 49 -5.65 9.42 8.26
N ILE A 50 -4.93 8.32 8.06
CA ILE A 50 -3.51 8.25 8.41
C ILE A 50 -2.66 8.67 7.22
N ASN A 51 -1.77 9.63 7.45
CA ASN A 51 -0.77 10.00 6.46
C ASN A 51 0.51 9.22 6.75
N TRP A 52 0.70 8.14 6.01
CA TRP A 52 1.84 7.24 6.21
C TRP A 52 3.18 7.89 5.91
N ARG A 53 3.19 8.85 4.97
CA ARG A 53 4.41 9.57 4.64
C ARG A 53 4.89 10.45 5.79
N ASP A 54 3.96 11.03 6.54
CA ASP A 54 4.29 11.84 7.70
C ASP A 54 4.75 10.99 8.89
N LEU A 55 4.17 9.78 9.04
CA LEU A 55 4.56 8.87 10.12
C LEU A 55 5.95 8.28 9.89
N PHE A 56 6.33 8.06 8.64
CA PHE A 56 7.60 7.42 8.30
C PHE A 56 8.36 8.29 7.30
N PRO A 57 8.84 9.46 7.72
CA PRO A 57 9.46 10.41 6.79
C PRO A 57 10.75 9.91 6.16
N SER A 58 11.42 8.94 6.80
CA SER A 58 12.65 8.35 6.25
C SER A 58 12.39 7.23 5.25
N PHE A 59 11.17 6.77 5.12
CA PHE A 59 10.83 5.72 4.17
C PHE A 59 10.36 6.36 2.86
N THR A 60 10.90 5.87 1.75
CA THR A 60 10.51 6.34 0.42
C THR A 60 9.34 5.52 -0.09
N PHE A 61 8.15 6.09 0.01
CA PHE A 61 6.95 5.44 -0.52
C PHE A 61 6.92 5.51 -2.04
N PRO A 62 6.44 4.45 -2.72
CA PRO A 62 6.33 4.49 -4.17
C PRO A 62 5.26 5.48 -4.62
N THR A 63 5.40 5.98 -5.85
CA THR A 63 4.34 6.74 -6.51
C THR A 63 3.44 5.78 -7.29
N TRP A 64 2.36 6.30 -7.86
CA TRP A 64 1.48 5.50 -8.71
C TRP A 64 2.24 4.85 -9.89
N GLN A 65 3.25 5.53 -10.41
CA GLN A 65 4.01 5.07 -11.57
C GLN A 65 5.07 4.03 -11.23
N ASP A 66 5.40 3.89 -9.95
CA ASP A 66 6.41 2.92 -9.50
C ASP A 66 5.80 1.53 -9.34
N GLN A 67 6.66 0.53 -9.39
CA GLN A 67 6.26 -0.82 -9.00
C GLN A 67 6.05 -0.88 -7.48
N PRO A 68 5.23 -1.83 -7.00
CA PRO A 68 5.07 -2.00 -5.56
C PRO A 68 6.41 -2.27 -4.89
N VAL A 69 6.58 -1.69 -3.71
CA VAL A 69 7.78 -1.87 -2.90
C VAL A 69 7.53 -2.99 -1.90
N LYS A 70 8.46 -3.96 -1.87
CA LYS A 70 8.39 -5.05 -0.90
C LYS A 70 8.96 -4.58 0.43
N ALA A 71 8.24 -4.82 1.50
CA ALA A 71 8.64 -4.40 2.84
C ALA A 71 8.25 -5.47 3.85
N LYS A 72 8.62 -5.27 5.11
CA LYS A 72 8.25 -6.15 6.20
C LYS A 72 7.42 -5.39 7.21
N LEU A 73 6.35 -6.02 7.67
CA LEU A 73 5.61 -5.56 8.83
C LEU A 73 6.09 -6.36 10.03
N VAL A 74 6.54 -5.66 11.06
CA VAL A 74 7.11 -6.28 12.25
C VAL A 74 6.24 -5.95 13.44
N LEU A 75 5.86 -6.98 14.18
CA LEU A 75 5.11 -6.85 15.43
C LEU A 75 5.96 -7.41 16.55
N GLU A 76 6.22 -6.61 17.56
CA GLU A 76 6.96 -7.00 18.74
C GLU A 76 6.14 -6.76 19.99
N ASN A 77 6.14 -7.73 20.88
CA ASN A 77 5.61 -7.52 22.23
C ASN A 77 6.67 -6.80 23.06
N GLU A 78 6.25 -5.71 23.69
CA GLU A 78 7.17 -4.96 24.55
C GLU A 78 7.29 -5.53 25.95
N ARG A 79 6.56 -6.60 26.24
CA ARG A 79 6.55 -7.21 27.56
C ARG A 79 6.67 -8.68 27.48
#